data_b41ecbe36950322b416db3d90c54c5ad
#
_entry.id   b41ecbe36950322b416db3d90c54c5ad
#
_cell.length_a   1.000
_cell.length_b   1.000
_cell.length_c   1.000
_cell.angle_alpha   90.00
_cell.angle_beta   90.00
_cell.angle_gamma   90.00
#
_symmetry.space_group_name_H-M   'P 1'
#
loop_
_entity.id
_entity.type
_entity.pdbx_description
1 polymer ?
#
loop_
_entity_poly.entity_id
_entity_poly.type
_entity_poly.pdbx_seq_one_letter_code
_entity_poly.pdbx_strand_id
1 'polypeptide(L)'
;MNQAHWRTWAEQATTGLGLVDARLRLAWLNPALAEMLALGPRRAVGQPLTALLGDPAIEAQAAQARDGQRTVRWRDLPLGGERHVDATLQPLAADTLLLEVHALAPPAGEDSPVSASLRGFAHEVKNPLAGLRGAAQLLQRRVGESELKALAGMVIAEADRLAALADRLLRRGGASQRESLNIHAVLERVVALLAAEPSPLAVRQDYDPSLPELRGDADRLQQLLLNLARNAREAGARTLALRTRAEHGVRAGERVLRTALRLDVTDDGAGVPTALRETLFEPLVSGRADGTGLGLALAREIAHEHGGELRYGGGPGATTFTLLLPLEH
;
A
#
# COMPACT_ATOMS: atom_id res chain seq x y z
N MET A 1 20.21 12.14 34.49
CA MET A 1 20.17 11.30 33.27
C MET A 1 21.54 11.42 32.61
N ASN A 2 22.28 10.31 32.53
CA ASN A 2 23.71 10.31 32.13
C ASN A 2 23.82 10.62 30.62
N GLN A 3 24.81 11.42 30.21
CA GLN A 3 25.05 11.87 28.83
C GLN A 3 25.11 10.73 27.76
N ALA A 4 25.37 9.51 28.18
CA ALA A 4 25.43 8.35 27.29
C ALA A 4 24.04 7.80 26.87
N HIS A 5 23.00 7.96 27.70
CA HIS A 5 21.67 7.38 27.45
C HIS A 5 20.83 8.13 26.42
N TRP A 6 20.95 9.46 26.33
CA TRP A 6 20.17 10.24 25.39
C TRP A 6 20.56 9.94 23.92
N ARG A 7 21.87 9.74 23.65
CA ARG A 7 22.32 9.40 22.29
C ARG A 7 21.76 8.07 21.83
N THR A 8 21.87 7.03 22.67
CA THR A 8 21.32 5.71 22.34
C THR A 8 19.82 5.78 22.09
N TRP A 9 19.09 6.56 22.90
CA TRP A 9 17.66 6.76 22.68
C TRP A 9 17.37 7.52 21.38
N ALA A 10 18.08 8.60 21.11
CA ALA A 10 17.91 9.39 19.90
C ALA A 10 18.29 8.62 18.62
N GLU A 11 19.28 7.72 18.69
CA GLU A 11 19.69 6.86 17.59
C GLU A 11 18.66 5.77 17.29
N GLN A 12 17.85 5.35 18.26
CA GLN A 12 16.78 4.36 18.09
C GLN A 12 15.42 4.99 17.77
N ALA A 13 15.31 6.32 17.85
CA ALA A 13 14.07 7.00 17.54
C ALA A 13 13.72 6.88 16.04
N THR A 14 12.45 6.58 15.76
CA THR A 14 11.91 6.53 14.39
C THR A 14 11.63 7.93 13.82
N THR A 15 11.55 8.94 14.68
CA THR A 15 11.47 10.36 14.32
C THR A 15 12.84 10.85 13.87
N GLY A 16 12.89 11.61 12.78
CA GLY A 16 14.10 12.29 12.35
C GLY A 16 14.50 13.38 13.37
N LEU A 17 15.67 13.21 14.02
CA LEU A 17 16.17 14.17 15.00
C LEU A 17 17.50 14.75 14.52
N GLY A 18 17.62 16.09 14.62
CA GLY A 18 18.84 16.80 14.29
C GLY A 18 19.18 17.91 15.32
N LEU A 19 20.44 18.15 15.55
CA LEU A 19 20.91 19.33 16.28
C LEU A 19 21.41 20.35 15.28
N VAL A 20 21.01 21.60 15.45
CA VAL A 20 21.34 22.72 14.57
C VAL A 20 22.08 23.75 15.40
N ASP A 21 23.20 24.25 14.86
CA ASP A 21 24.05 25.24 15.52
C ASP A 21 23.51 26.67 15.36
N ALA A 22 24.16 27.63 16.01
CA ALA A 22 23.83 29.05 15.94
C ALA A 22 23.93 29.65 14.53
N ARG A 23 24.65 28.99 13.59
CA ARG A 23 24.76 29.38 12.18
C ARG A 23 23.71 28.68 11.29
N LEU A 24 22.70 28.05 11.90
CA LEU A 24 21.63 27.29 11.23
C LEU A 24 22.18 26.14 10.36
N ARG A 25 23.28 25.51 10.82
CA ARG A 25 23.87 24.34 10.18
C ARG A 25 23.61 23.08 11.02
N LEU A 26 23.40 21.98 10.37
CA LEU A 26 23.21 20.70 11.03
C LEU A 26 24.51 20.24 11.71
N ALA A 27 24.50 20.14 13.02
CA ALA A 27 25.65 19.71 13.83
C ALA A 27 25.65 18.18 14.10
N TRP A 28 24.46 17.59 14.18
CA TRP A 28 24.28 16.16 14.39
C TRP A 28 22.89 15.73 13.86
N LEU A 29 22.77 14.45 13.48
CA LEU A 29 21.51 13.83 13.09
C LEU A 29 21.48 12.37 13.51
N ASN A 30 20.27 11.85 13.75
CA ASN A 30 20.08 10.42 13.97
C ASN A 30 19.93 9.64 12.64
N PRO A 31 19.97 8.30 12.68
CA PRO A 31 19.78 7.46 11.49
C PRO A 31 18.46 7.73 10.74
N ALA A 32 17.36 7.97 11.47
CA ALA A 32 16.06 8.24 10.87
C ALA A 32 16.08 9.54 10.03
N LEU A 33 16.69 10.61 10.53
CA LEU A 33 16.83 11.85 9.75
C LEU A 33 17.75 11.67 8.54
N ALA A 34 18.83 10.90 8.67
CA ALA A 34 19.73 10.60 7.56
C ALA A 34 19.00 9.86 6.43
N GLU A 35 18.13 8.93 6.77
CA GLU A 35 17.30 8.18 5.82
C GLU A 35 16.25 9.08 5.15
N MET A 36 15.58 9.95 5.92
CA MET A 36 14.60 10.91 5.38
C MET A 36 15.24 11.88 4.39
N LEU A 37 16.44 12.39 4.70
CA LEU A 37 17.21 13.28 3.85
C LEU A 37 17.85 12.57 2.63
N ALA A 38 17.86 11.24 2.62
CA ALA A 38 18.63 10.42 1.66
C ALA A 38 20.13 10.81 1.61
N LEU A 39 20.68 11.29 2.72
CA LEU A 39 22.06 11.75 2.86
C LEU A 39 22.76 11.02 3.99
N GLY A 40 23.96 10.51 3.71
CA GLY A 40 24.80 9.94 4.77
C GLY A 40 25.20 11.02 5.80
N PRO A 41 25.38 10.66 7.10
CA PRO A 41 25.66 11.60 8.18
C PRO A 41 26.86 12.52 7.89
N ARG A 42 27.92 11.99 7.27
CA ARG A 42 29.14 12.77 6.93
C ARG A 42 28.88 13.86 5.87
N ARG A 43 27.85 13.71 5.04
CA ARG A 43 27.48 14.71 4.01
C ARG A 43 26.45 15.70 4.53
N ALA A 44 25.59 15.28 5.45
CA ALA A 44 24.54 16.13 6.01
C ALA A 44 25.07 17.09 7.07
N VAL A 45 26.00 16.65 7.93
CA VAL A 45 26.62 17.50 8.96
C VAL A 45 27.39 18.66 8.34
N GLY A 46 27.14 19.87 8.85
CA GLY A 46 27.72 21.13 8.37
C GLY A 46 26.90 21.79 7.24
N GLN A 47 25.91 21.13 6.66
CA GLN A 47 25.02 21.72 5.66
C GLN A 47 24.05 22.72 6.28
N PRO A 48 23.73 23.83 5.61
CA PRO A 48 22.71 24.76 6.05
C PRO A 48 21.31 24.13 5.94
N LEU A 49 20.41 24.51 6.84
CA LEU A 49 19.01 23.99 6.84
C LEU A 49 18.29 24.24 5.53
N THR A 50 18.55 25.35 4.85
CA THR A 50 17.98 25.68 3.53
C THR A 50 18.36 24.67 2.46
N ALA A 51 19.59 24.15 2.49
CA ALA A 51 20.04 23.14 1.55
C ALA A 51 19.47 21.75 1.87
N LEU A 52 19.20 21.48 3.15
CA LEU A 52 18.66 20.19 3.61
C LEU A 52 17.15 20.10 3.40
N LEU A 53 16.43 21.17 3.64
CA LEU A 53 14.97 21.24 3.60
C LEU A 53 14.41 21.88 2.31
N GLY A 54 15.30 22.36 1.42
CA GLY A 54 14.93 22.76 0.05
C GLY A 54 14.18 24.09 -0.11
N ASP A 55 13.95 24.86 0.97
CA ASP A 55 13.19 26.11 0.92
C ASP A 55 14.03 27.28 1.46
N PRO A 56 14.30 28.34 0.65
CA PRO A 56 15.00 29.53 1.11
C PRO A 56 14.30 30.30 2.24
N ALA A 57 12.97 30.24 2.33
CA ALA A 57 12.21 30.92 3.38
C ALA A 57 12.48 30.33 4.79
N ILE A 58 13.01 29.13 4.87
CA ILE A 58 13.37 28.46 6.13
C ILE A 58 14.43 29.26 6.90
N GLU A 59 15.37 29.92 6.23
CA GLU A 59 16.45 30.66 6.89
C GLU A 59 15.91 31.79 7.78
N ALA A 60 15.00 32.60 7.25
CA ALA A 60 14.38 33.71 7.99
C ALA A 60 13.56 33.20 9.17
N GLN A 61 12.83 32.12 9.00
CA GLN A 61 12.00 31.53 10.06
C GLN A 61 12.86 30.82 11.10
N ALA A 62 13.92 30.13 10.71
CA ALA A 62 14.87 29.48 11.62
C ALA A 62 15.65 30.55 12.45
N ALA A 63 16.00 31.70 11.84
CA ALA A 63 16.55 32.82 12.56
C ALA A 63 15.58 33.37 13.63
N GLN A 64 14.27 33.44 13.33
CA GLN A 64 13.24 33.81 14.33
C GLN A 64 13.16 32.78 15.46
N ALA A 65 13.32 31.49 15.18
CA ALA A 65 13.35 30.46 16.24
C ALA A 65 14.54 30.66 17.16
N ARG A 66 15.72 30.95 16.60
CA ARG A 66 16.95 31.22 17.35
C ARG A 66 16.85 32.49 18.19
N ASP A 67 16.50 33.62 17.55
CA ASP A 67 16.56 34.95 18.18
C ASP A 67 15.36 35.22 19.11
N GLY A 68 14.19 34.69 18.77
CA GLY A 68 12.95 34.84 19.53
C GLY A 68 12.66 33.73 20.54
N GLN A 69 13.51 32.71 20.65
CA GLN A 69 13.31 31.49 21.46
C GLN A 69 11.91 30.88 21.26
N ARG A 70 11.43 30.86 20.03
CA ARG A 70 10.11 30.36 19.69
C ARG A 70 10.24 29.10 18.84
N THR A 71 9.31 28.16 19.01
CA THR A 71 9.19 27.01 18.15
C THR A 71 8.62 27.42 16.79
N VAL A 72 9.30 27.04 15.71
CA VAL A 72 8.83 27.20 14.34
C VAL A 72 8.41 25.84 13.81
N ARG A 73 7.30 25.79 13.07
CA ARG A 73 6.78 24.57 12.48
C ARG A 73 6.53 24.78 11.00
N TRP A 74 7.01 23.86 10.22
CA TRP A 74 6.74 23.77 8.79
C TRP A 74 5.89 22.53 8.56
N ARG A 75 4.83 22.68 7.79
CA ARG A 75 3.97 21.57 7.39
C ARG A 75 4.11 21.32 5.90
N ASP A 76 4.05 20.06 5.54
CA ASP A 76 4.02 19.64 4.15
C ASP A 76 5.22 20.12 3.34
N LEU A 77 6.43 20.07 3.92
CA LEU A 77 7.67 20.42 3.22
C LEU A 77 8.08 19.32 2.26
N PRO A 78 8.33 19.64 0.97
CA PRO A 78 8.91 18.68 0.04
C PRO A 78 10.37 18.39 0.40
N LEU A 79 10.70 17.12 0.63
CA LEU A 79 12.04 16.68 0.99
C LEU A 79 12.56 15.65 -0.03
N GLY A 80 13.54 16.02 -0.84
CA GLY A 80 14.25 15.09 -1.72
C GLY A 80 13.40 14.41 -2.80
N GLY A 81 12.42 15.11 -3.40
CA GLY A 81 11.57 14.61 -4.49
C GLY A 81 10.12 14.44 -4.07
N GLU A 82 9.60 13.21 -4.02
CA GLU A 82 8.18 12.94 -3.75
C GLU A 82 7.83 12.82 -2.26
N ARG A 83 8.78 12.99 -1.37
CA ARG A 83 8.54 12.88 0.08
C ARG A 83 8.13 14.22 0.67
N HIS A 84 7.09 14.20 1.49
CA HIS A 84 6.63 15.34 2.25
C HIS A 84 6.84 15.09 3.74
N VAL A 85 7.24 16.13 4.48
CA VAL A 85 7.54 16.04 5.92
C VAL A 85 6.95 17.23 6.68
N ASP A 86 6.57 16.99 7.92
CA ASP A 86 6.40 18.07 8.90
C ASP A 86 7.72 18.23 9.65
N ALA A 87 8.21 19.47 9.74
CA ALA A 87 9.40 19.78 10.50
C ALA A 87 9.12 20.79 11.59
N THR A 88 9.76 20.59 12.74
CA THR A 88 9.68 21.50 13.89
C THR A 88 11.10 21.86 14.31
N LEU A 89 11.37 23.15 14.47
CA LEU A 89 12.62 23.67 15.00
C LEU A 89 12.34 24.40 16.31
N GLN A 90 12.98 23.96 17.39
CA GLN A 90 12.79 24.55 18.72
C GLN A 90 14.13 24.80 19.42
N PRO A 91 14.23 25.87 20.22
CA PRO A 91 15.41 26.12 21.04
C PRO A 91 15.62 24.99 22.04
N LEU A 92 16.84 24.45 22.12
CA LEU A 92 17.25 23.44 23.07
C LEU A 92 18.23 24.00 24.12
N ALA A 93 19.15 24.88 23.69
CA ALA A 93 20.11 25.59 24.52
C ALA A 93 20.43 26.94 23.87
N ALA A 94 21.25 27.80 24.53
CA ALA A 94 21.55 29.15 24.05
C ALA A 94 21.97 29.23 22.59
N ASP A 95 22.77 28.24 22.12
CA ASP A 95 23.32 28.21 20.76
C ASP A 95 22.96 26.91 19.97
N THR A 96 21.95 26.19 20.43
CA THR A 96 21.58 24.91 19.85
C THR A 96 20.07 24.81 19.69
N LEU A 97 19.63 24.45 18.48
CA LEU A 97 18.22 24.18 18.16
C LEU A 97 18.03 22.69 17.93
N LEU A 98 16.89 22.15 18.33
CA LEU A 98 16.45 20.81 18.01
C LEU A 98 15.56 20.85 16.78
N LEU A 99 15.96 20.11 15.76
CA LEU A 99 15.15 19.85 14.56
C LEU A 99 14.49 18.48 14.72
N GLU A 100 13.18 18.46 14.66
CA GLU A 100 12.37 17.25 14.60
C GLU A 100 11.72 17.18 13.21
N VAL A 101 11.88 16.04 12.52
CA VAL A 101 11.29 15.81 11.21
C VAL A 101 10.45 14.56 11.27
N HIS A 102 9.19 14.72 10.94
CA HIS A 102 8.22 13.63 10.84
C HIS A 102 7.91 13.41 9.36
N ALA A 103 8.15 12.20 8.87
CA ALA A 103 7.65 11.85 7.56
C ALA A 103 6.13 12.00 7.60
N LEU A 104 5.58 12.86 6.75
CA LEU A 104 4.16 12.79 6.47
C LEU A 104 3.93 11.46 5.80
N ALA A 105 3.05 10.65 6.38
CA ALA A 105 2.44 9.61 5.60
C ALA A 105 1.87 10.30 4.34
N PRO A 106 2.11 9.77 3.14
CA PRO A 106 1.50 10.31 1.93
C PRO A 106 0.01 10.54 2.22
N PRO A 107 -0.59 11.62 1.67
CA PRO A 107 -1.94 12.04 2.03
C PRO A 107 -2.84 10.81 2.02
N ALA A 108 -3.69 10.68 3.05
CA ALA A 108 -4.48 9.49 3.39
C ALA A 108 -5.36 8.99 2.22
N GLY A 109 -4.76 8.49 1.21
CA GLY A 109 -5.22 7.87 -0.02
C GLY A 109 -4.33 6.70 -0.41
N GLU A 110 -3.12 6.54 0.20
CA GLU A 110 -2.16 5.54 -0.27
C GLU A 110 -1.75 4.47 0.75
N ASP A 111 -2.05 4.63 2.04
CA ASP A 111 -1.84 3.58 3.03
C ASP A 111 -3.11 3.29 3.81
N SER A 112 -3.97 2.45 3.25
CA SER A 112 -5.00 1.76 4.00
C SER A 112 -4.32 0.93 5.11
N PRO A 113 -4.93 0.82 6.32
CA PRO A 113 -4.45 -0.11 7.37
C PRO A 113 -4.20 -1.52 6.84
N VAL A 114 -4.91 -1.91 5.79
CA VAL A 114 -4.74 -3.18 5.07
C VAL A 114 -3.42 -3.22 4.28
N SER A 115 -3.01 -2.11 3.62
CA SER A 115 -1.72 -2.01 2.93
C SER A 115 -0.53 -2.14 3.87
N ALA A 116 -0.60 -1.48 5.03
CA ALA A 116 0.44 -1.57 6.06
C ALA A 116 0.52 -2.99 6.63
N SER A 117 -0.64 -3.61 6.89
CA SER A 117 -0.74 -4.99 7.37
C SER A 117 -0.25 -6.00 6.32
N LEU A 118 -0.61 -5.84 5.04
CA LEU A 118 -0.14 -6.70 3.96
C LEU A 118 1.37 -6.56 3.74
N ARG A 119 1.94 -5.36 3.87
CA ARG A 119 3.40 -5.15 3.79
C ARG A 119 4.12 -5.81 4.96
N GLY A 120 3.67 -5.57 6.19
CA GLY A 120 4.21 -6.23 7.38
C GLY A 120 4.18 -7.75 7.22
N PHE A 121 3.02 -8.31 6.86
CA PHE A 121 2.84 -9.72 6.61
C PHE A 121 3.76 -10.27 5.52
N ALA A 122 3.87 -9.59 4.38
CA ALA A 122 4.71 -10.10 3.29
C ALA A 122 6.21 -10.04 3.65
N HIS A 123 6.66 -9.05 4.44
CA HIS A 123 8.00 -9.04 5.00
C HIS A 123 8.21 -10.17 6.02
N GLU A 124 7.24 -10.42 6.88
CA GLU A 124 7.28 -11.52 7.86
C GLU A 124 7.23 -12.90 7.21
N VAL A 125 6.57 -13.05 6.07
CA VAL A 125 6.55 -14.31 5.29
C VAL A 125 7.85 -14.51 4.51
N LYS A 126 8.43 -13.46 3.95
CA LYS A 126 9.70 -13.56 3.21
C LYS A 126 10.87 -14.01 4.07
N ASN A 127 10.93 -13.59 5.32
CA ASN A 127 12.00 -13.95 6.24
C ASN A 127 12.10 -15.46 6.47
N PRO A 128 11.05 -16.20 6.89
CA PRO A 128 11.10 -17.65 7.03
C PRO A 128 11.30 -18.38 5.69
N LEU A 129 10.75 -17.86 4.57
CA LEU A 129 10.98 -18.46 3.25
C LEU A 129 12.43 -18.36 2.83
N ALA A 130 13.13 -17.25 3.11
CA ALA A 130 14.56 -17.12 2.88
C ALA A 130 15.36 -18.10 3.73
N GLY A 131 14.97 -18.32 4.98
CA GLY A 131 15.53 -19.33 5.87
C GLY A 131 15.36 -20.76 5.35
N LEU A 132 14.13 -21.11 4.94
CA LEU A 132 13.80 -22.42 4.34
C LEU A 132 14.60 -22.67 3.06
N ARG A 133 14.68 -21.68 2.17
CA ARG A 133 15.48 -21.74 0.95
C ARG A 133 16.97 -21.99 1.26
N GLY A 134 17.53 -21.23 2.20
CA GLY A 134 18.93 -21.39 2.61
C GLY A 134 19.23 -22.76 3.20
N ALA A 135 18.35 -23.29 4.05
CA ALA A 135 18.46 -24.63 4.61
C ALA A 135 18.38 -25.71 3.52
N ALA A 136 17.41 -25.60 2.59
CA ALA A 136 17.27 -26.54 1.47
C ALA A 136 18.46 -26.49 0.50
N GLN A 137 19.05 -25.31 0.27
CA GLN A 137 20.29 -25.18 -0.54
C GLN A 137 21.49 -25.85 0.13
N LEU A 138 21.62 -25.71 1.45
CA LEU A 138 22.68 -26.39 2.21
C LEU A 138 22.50 -27.90 2.18
N LEU A 139 21.27 -28.40 2.32
CA LEU A 139 20.91 -29.79 2.19
C LEU A 139 21.27 -30.32 0.79
N GLN A 140 20.87 -29.63 -0.26
CA GLN A 140 21.15 -30.02 -1.65
C GLN A 140 22.65 -30.15 -1.96
N ARG A 141 23.49 -29.30 -1.31
CA ARG A 141 24.97 -29.36 -1.45
C ARG A 141 25.62 -30.48 -0.66
N ARG A 142 25.03 -30.89 0.47
CA ARG A 142 25.64 -31.86 1.41
C ARG A 142 25.17 -33.30 1.19
N VAL A 143 24.02 -33.50 0.56
CA VAL A 143 23.45 -34.83 0.32
C VAL A 143 24.04 -35.42 -0.95
N GLY A 144 24.46 -36.71 -0.87
CA GLY A 144 25.00 -37.47 -2.01
C GLY A 144 23.93 -38.06 -2.90
N GLU A 145 22.77 -38.42 -2.34
CA GLU A 145 21.68 -39.13 -3.00
C GLU A 145 20.91 -38.24 -3.98
N SER A 146 20.69 -38.70 -5.18
CA SER A 146 20.01 -37.95 -6.26
C SER A 146 18.55 -37.64 -5.91
N GLU A 147 17.85 -38.55 -5.25
CA GLU A 147 16.45 -38.38 -4.84
C GLU A 147 16.28 -37.28 -3.79
N LEU A 148 17.15 -37.27 -2.78
CA LEU A 148 17.13 -36.22 -1.76
C LEU A 148 17.55 -34.84 -2.32
N LYS A 149 18.43 -34.80 -3.31
CA LYS A 149 18.74 -33.56 -4.05
C LYS A 149 17.55 -33.03 -4.80
N ALA A 150 16.76 -33.91 -5.43
CA ALA A 150 15.54 -33.56 -6.14
C ALA A 150 14.48 -33.00 -5.18
N LEU A 151 14.30 -33.62 -4.01
CA LEU A 151 13.40 -33.14 -2.97
C LEU A 151 13.82 -31.77 -2.43
N ALA A 152 15.11 -31.55 -2.16
CA ALA A 152 15.63 -30.24 -1.77
C ALA A 152 15.41 -29.19 -2.86
N GLY A 153 15.55 -29.55 -4.14
CA GLY A 153 15.25 -28.71 -5.29
C GLY A 153 13.77 -28.30 -5.35
N MET A 154 12.84 -29.20 -5.04
CA MET A 154 11.40 -28.90 -4.98
C MET A 154 11.09 -27.91 -3.84
N VAL A 155 11.70 -28.06 -2.67
CA VAL A 155 11.54 -27.12 -1.54
C VAL A 155 12.05 -25.73 -1.91
N ILE A 156 13.19 -25.63 -2.62
CA ILE A 156 13.73 -24.35 -3.09
C ILE A 156 12.75 -23.71 -4.08
N ALA A 157 12.26 -24.47 -5.06
CA ALA A 157 11.33 -23.96 -6.07
C ALA A 157 10.02 -23.47 -5.44
N GLU A 158 9.48 -24.17 -4.43
CA GLU A 158 8.26 -23.77 -3.74
C GLU A 158 8.48 -22.54 -2.85
N ALA A 159 9.63 -22.45 -2.16
CA ALA A 159 10.00 -21.25 -1.41
C ALA A 159 10.14 -20.01 -2.32
N ASP A 160 10.75 -20.19 -3.50
CA ASP A 160 10.87 -19.12 -4.50
C ASP A 160 9.51 -18.73 -5.08
N ARG A 161 8.61 -19.69 -5.31
CA ARG A 161 7.24 -19.45 -5.74
C ARG A 161 6.44 -18.65 -4.71
N LEU A 162 6.52 -19.02 -3.43
CA LEU A 162 5.84 -18.33 -2.34
C LEU A 162 6.42 -16.92 -2.12
N ALA A 163 7.74 -16.75 -2.22
CA ALA A 163 8.38 -15.44 -2.16
C ALA A 163 7.92 -14.53 -3.31
N ALA A 164 7.83 -15.07 -4.54
CA ALA A 164 7.30 -14.33 -5.69
C ALA A 164 5.82 -13.97 -5.53
N LEU A 165 5.02 -14.82 -4.86
CA LEU A 165 3.62 -14.52 -4.53
C LEU A 165 3.54 -13.37 -3.51
N ALA A 166 4.37 -13.41 -2.45
CA ALA A 166 4.49 -12.32 -1.49
C ALA A 166 4.93 -11.02 -2.18
N ASP A 167 5.87 -11.09 -3.13
CA ASP A 167 6.30 -9.94 -3.92
C ASP A 167 5.20 -9.36 -4.81
N ARG A 168 4.34 -10.19 -5.39
CA ARG A 168 3.17 -9.72 -6.16
C ARG A 168 2.15 -9.00 -5.28
N LEU A 169 2.01 -9.42 -4.02
CA LEU A 169 1.18 -8.73 -3.04
C LEU A 169 1.77 -7.38 -2.61
N LEU A 170 3.12 -7.30 -2.53
CA LEU A 170 3.86 -6.09 -2.18
C LEU A 170 4.09 -5.15 -3.36
N ARG A 171 4.07 -5.65 -4.59
CA ARG A 171 4.21 -4.79 -5.74
C ARG A 171 3.01 -3.84 -5.77
N ARG A 172 3.18 -2.69 -5.16
CA ARG A 172 2.60 -1.47 -5.70
C ARG A 172 3.04 -1.48 -7.16
N GLY A 173 2.09 -1.54 -8.07
CA GLY A 173 2.39 -1.25 -9.46
C GLY A 173 3.31 -0.04 -9.46
N GLY A 174 4.40 -0.08 -10.22
CA GLY A 174 5.28 1.07 -10.34
C GLY A 174 4.43 2.31 -10.55
N ALA A 175 4.85 3.46 -10.03
CA ALA A 175 4.11 4.71 -9.89
C ALA A 175 2.74 4.64 -10.57
N SER A 176 1.66 4.46 -9.80
CA SER A 176 0.32 4.17 -10.33
C SER A 176 0.06 5.14 -11.47
N GLN A 177 0.15 4.68 -12.70
CA GLN A 177 -0.12 5.52 -13.87
C GLN A 177 -1.64 5.67 -13.93
N ARG A 178 -2.16 6.55 -13.08
CA ARG A 178 -3.57 6.92 -13.14
C ARG A 178 -3.80 7.75 -14.39
N GLU A 179 -4.22 7.07 -15.41
CA GLU A 179 -4.60 7.67 -16.70
C GLU A 179 -6.11 7.79 -16.78
N SER A 180 -6.59 8.60 -17.74
CA SER A 180 -7.99 8.59 -18.13
C SER A 180 -8.28 7.23 -18.77
N LEU A 181 -9.25 6.49 -18.24
CA LEU A 181 -9.61 5.16 -18.74
C LEU A 181 -11.12 4.97 -18.84
N ASN A 182 -11.53 4.19 -19.83
CA ASN A 182 -12.88 3.71 -19.96
C ASN A 182 -13.02 2.39 -19.20
N ILE A 183 -13.86 2.37 -18.17
CA ILE A 183 -14.09 1.16 -17.34
C ILE A 183 -14.60 -0.02 -18.17
N HIS A 184 -15.42 0.22 -19.20
CA HIS A 184 -15.94 -0.85 -20.03
C HIS A 184 -14.82 -1.56 -20.82
N ALA A 185 -13.78 -0.84 -21.24
CA ALA A 185 -12.62 -1.45 -21.88
C ALA A 185 -11.87 -2.39 -20.92
N VAL A 186 -11.82 -2.07 -19.62
CA VAL A 186 -11.25 -2.95 -18.60
C VAL A 186 -12.14 -4.17 -18.40
N LEU A 187 -13.46 -3.99 -18.31
CA LEU A 187 -14.43 -5.08 -18.15
C LEU A 187 -14.37 -6.05 -19.33
N GLU A 188 -14.31 -5.55 -20.57
CA GLU A 188 -14.20 -6.39 -21.76
C GLU A 188 -12.92 -7.24 -21.79
N ARG A 189 -11.79 -6.68 -21.34
CA ARG A 189 -10.55 -7.47 -21.16
C ARG A 189 -10.74 -8.58 -20.14
N VAL A 190 -11.38 -8.30 -19.01
CA VAL A 190 -11.67 -9.32 -17.99
C VAL A 190 -12.60 -10.40 -18.54
N VAL A 191 -13.66 -10.03 -19.25
CA VAL A 191 -14.59 -10.98 -19.89
C VAL A 191 -13.85 -11.90 -20.86
N ALA A 192 -12.99 -11.34 -21.69
CA ALA A 192 -12.18 -12.12 -22.64
C ALA A 192 -11.25 -13.11 -21.92
N LEU A 193 -10.61 -12.71 -20.80
CA LEU A 193 -9.77 -13.59 -20.00
C LEU A 193 -10.58 -14.73 -19.36
N LEU A 194 -11.76 -14.42 -18.80
CA LEU A 194 -12.63 -15.43 -18.19
C LEU A 194 -13.18 -16.43 -19.22
N ALA A 195 -13.47 -15.96 -20.44
CA ALA A 195 -13.91 -16.83 -21.55
C ALA A 195 -12.80 -17.80 -22.04
N ALA A 196 -11.55 -17.44 -21.87
CA ALA A 196 -10.41 -18.27 -22.27
C ALA A 196 -10.06 -19.38 -21.23
N GLU A 197 -10.70 -19.38 -20.06
CA GLU A 197 -10.44 -20.39 -19.04
C GLU A 197 -11.07 -21.76 -19.39
N PRO A 198 -10.52 -22.87 -18.89
CA PRO A 198 -11.04 -24.23 -19.18
C PRO A 198 -12.49 -24.45 -18.72
N SER A 199 -12.94 -23.71 -17.72
CA SER A 199 -14.30 -23.75 -17.19
C SER A 199 -14.84 -22.32 -17.08
N PRO A 200 -15.31 -21.73 -18.19
CA PRO A 200 -15.68 -20.32 -18.24
C PRO A 200 -16.97 -20.06 -17.46
N LEU A 201 -16.98 -18.92 -16.74
CA LEU A 201 -18.19 -18.38 -16.17
C LEU A 201 -19.06 -17.76 -17.29
N ALA A 202 -20.36 -17.97 -17.24
CA ALA A 202 -21.30 -17.27 -18.12
C ALA A 202 -21.41 -15.80 -17.65
N VAL A 203 -20.81 -14.86 -18.40
CA VAL A 203 -20.81 -13.46 -18.02
C VAL A 203 -22.00 -12.74 -18.65
N ARG A 204 -22.80 -12.06 -17.80
CA ARG A 204 -23.88 -11.16 -18.24
C ARG A 204 -23.43 -9.73 -18.06
N GLN A 205 -23.62 -8.92 -19.08
CA GLN A 205 -23.19 -7.52 -19.12
C GLN A 205 -24.41 -6.59 -19.18
N ASP A 206 -24.47 -5.60 -18.27
CA ASP A 206 -25.48 -4.56 -18.22
C ASP A 206 -24.78 -3.22 -17.96
N TYR A 207 -24.24 -2.66 -19.04
CA TYR A 207 -23.41 -1.47 -18.99
C TYR A 207 -24.19 -0.19 -19.30
N ASP A 208 -23.91 0.85 -18.55
CA ASP A 208 -24.39 2.20 -18.81
C ASP A 208 -23.43 2.90 -19.79
N PRO A 209 -23.81 3.09 -21.06
CA PRO A 209 -22.92 3.67 -22.07
C PRO A 209 -22.66 5.16 -21.85
N SER A 210 -23.38 5.82 -20.95
CA SER A 210 -23.24 7.26 -20.67
C SER A 210 -22.13 7.58 -19.65
N LEU A 211 -21.50 6.55 -19.07
CA LEU A 211 -20.44 6.75 -18.08
C LEU A 211 -19.23 7.46 -18.70
N PRO A 212 -18.74 8.55 -18.09
CA PRO A 212 -17.51 9.19 -18.52
C PRO A 212 -16.29 8.33 -18.18
N GLU A 213 -15.16 8.67 -18.76
CA GLU A 213 -13.86 8.12 -18.35
C GLU A 213 -13.56 8.50 -16.89
N LEU A 214 -12.85 7.61 -16.21
CA LEU A 214 -12.39 7.82 -14.84
C LEU A 214 -10.86 7.84 -14.80
N ARG A 215 -10.27 8.43 -13.78
CA ARG A 215 -8.83 8.37 -13.53
C ARG A 215 -8.48 7.13 -12.73
N GLY A 216 -7.71 6.22 -13.32
CA GLY A 216 -7.36 4.97 -12.65
C GLY A 216 -6.24 4.21 -13.35
N ASP A 217 -5.82 3.14 -12.71
CA ASP A 217 -4.86 2.17 -13.22
C ASP A 217 -5.63 0.96 -13.76
N ALA A 218 -5.61 0.79 -15.08
CA ALA A 218 -6.37 -0.25 -15.77
C ALA A 218 -5.96 -1.67 -15.34
N ASP A 219 -4.66 -1.90 -15.08
CA ASP A 219 -4.15 -3.22 -14.72
C ASP A 219 -4.53 -3.57 -13.27
N ARG A 220 -4.52 -2.58 -12.37
CA ARG A 220 -4.98 -2.75 -10.99
C ARG A 220 -6.48 -3.04 -10.93
N LEU A 221 -7.29 -2.29 -11.68
CA LEU A 221 -8.74 -2.54 -11.76
C LEU A 221 -9.04 -3.91 -12.38
N GLN A 222 -8.30 -4.31 -13.42
CA GLN A 222 -8.40 -5.67 -13.97
C GLN A 222 -8.07 -6.72 -12.91
N GLN A 223 -7.03 -6.51 -12.10
CA GLN A 223 -6.65 -7.43 -11.02
C GLN A 223 -7.75 -7.55 -9.97
N LEU A 224 -8.36 -6.42 -9.56
CA LEU A 224 -9.52 -6.41 -8.65
C LEU A 224 -10.65 -7.29 -9.19
N LEU A 225 -11.03 -7.08 -10.44
CA LEU A 225 -12.14 -7.80 -11.08
C LEU A 225 -11.85 -9.30 -11.23
N LEU A 226 -10.63 -9.67 -11.60
CA LEU A 226 -10.21 -11.07 -11.66
C LEU A 226 -10.22 -11.74 -10.28
N ASN A 227 -9.89 -11.02 -9.20
CA ASN A 227 -10.01 -11.54 -7.85
C ASN A 227 -11.47 -11.80 -7.47
N LEU A 228 -12.39 -10.91 -7.82
CA LEU A 228 -13.83 -11.12 -7.59
C LEU A 228 -14.37 -12.30 -8.41
N ALA A 229 -14.01 -12.39 -9.70
CA ALA A 229 -14.42 -13.49 -10.56
C ALA A 229 -13.87 -14.85 -10.08
N ARG A 230 -12.62 -14.88 -9.61
CA ARG A 230 -12.03 -16.09 -9.02
C ARG A 230 -12.80 -16.52 -7.77
N ASN A 231 -13.13 -15.57 -6.89
CA ASN A 231 -13.93 -15.87 -5.70
C ASN A 231 -15.31 -16.41 -6.05
N ALA A 232 -15.99 -15.84 -7.07
CA ALA A 232 -17.26 -16.36 -7.58
C ALA A 232 -17.13 -17.82 -8.04
N ARG A 233 -16.15 -18.11 -8.88
CA ARG A 233 -15.88 -19.48 -9.37
C ARG A 233 -15.60 -20.46 -8.23
N GLU A 234 -14.76 -20.03 -7.30
CA GLU A 234 -14.43 -20.82 -6.12
C GLU A 234 -15.63 -21.02 -5.20
N ALA A 235 -16.64 -20.12 -5.21
CA ALA A 235 -17.92 -20.31 -4.54
C ALA A 235 -18.89 -21.21 -5.33
N GLY A 236 -18.46 -21.78 -6.45
CA GLY A 236 -19.26 -22.66 -7.30
C GLY A 236 -20.23 -21.92 -8.20
N ALA A 237 -20.04 -20.62 -8.42
CA ALA A 237 -20.85 -19.85 -9.35
C ALA A 237 -20.73 -20.36 -10.80
N ARG A 238 -21.80 -20.26 -11.54
CA ARG A 238 -21.87 -20.52 -12.97
C ARG A 238 -22.05 -19.25 -13.78
N THR A 239 -22.64 -18.23 -13.17
CA THR A 239 -22.97 -16.95 -13.80
C THR A 239 -22.32 -15.82 -13.02
N LEU A 240 -21.77 -14.86 -13.76
CA LEU A 240 -21.25 -13.60 -13.23
C LEU A 240 -21.96 -12.46 -13.97
N ALA A 241 -22.69 -11.60 -13.25
CA ALA A 241 -23.31 -10.42 -13.82
C ALA A 241 -22.48 -9.18 -13.48
N LEU A 242 -22.14 -8.39 -14.51
CA LEU A 242 -21.43 -7.13 -14.42
C LEU A 242 -22.37 -6.00 -14.79
N ARG A 243 -22.65 -5.10 -13.84
CA ARG A 243 -23.56 -3.98 -14.05
C ARG A 243 -22.88 -2.67 -13.69
N THR A 244 -22.89 -1.71 -14.61
CA THR A 244 -22.34 -0.37 -14.37
C THR A 244 -23.45 0.68 -14.36
N ARG A 245 -23.37 1.65 -13.44
CA ARG A 245 -24.30 2.82 -13.37
C ARG A 245 -23.55 4.04 -12.85
N ALA A 246 -24.01 5.23 -13.22
CA ALA A 246 -23.65 6.45 -12.52
C ALA A 246 -24.50 6.58 -11.25
N GLU A 247 -23.87 6.93 -10.13
CA GLU A 247 -24.54 7.19 -8.86
C GLU A 247 -24.11 8.55 -8.31
N HIS A 248 -25.06 9.31 -7.75
CA HIS A 248 -24.81 10.66 -7.27
C HIS A 248 -24.97 10.73 -5.75
N GLY A 249 -24.10 11.55 -5.10
CA GLY A 249 -24.20 11.81 -3.67
C GLY A 249 -23.97 10.56 -2.82
N VAL A 250 -23.15 9.62 -3.30
CA VAL A 250 -22.91 8.35 -2.62
C VAL A 250 -21.79 8.46 -1.60
N ARG A 251 -21.97 7.85 -0.45
CA ARG A 251 -20.93 7.78 0.57
C ARG A 251 -19.98 6.61 0.28
N ALA A 252 -18.67 6.89 0.21
CA ALA A 252 -17.62 5.89 0.10
C ALA A 252 -16.64 6.08 1.27
N GLY A 253 -16.71 5.21 2.26
CA GLY A 253 -16.01 5.38 3.55
C GLY A 253 -16.42 6.66 4.25
N GLU A 254 -15.45 7.51 4.57
CA GLU A 254 -15.68 8.83 5.19
C GLU A 254 -15.98 9.95 4.18
N ARG A 255 -15.83 9.70 2.88
CA ARG A 255 -15.99 10.69 1.82
C ARG A 255 -17.38 10.59 1.18
N VAL A 256 -17.91 11.74 0.73
CA VAL A 256 -19.09 11.80 -0.11
C VAL A 256 -18.65 12.09 -1.53
N LEU A 257 -18.87 11.15 -2.43
CA LEU A 257 -18.61 11.30 -3.85
C LEU A 257 -19.81 12.00 -4.51
N ARG A 258 -19.57 13.12 -5.18
CA ARG A 258 -20.64 13.86 -5.88
C ARG A 258 -21.21 13.04 -7.03
N THR A 259 -20.30 12.39 -7.77
CA THR A 259 -20.64 11.44 -8.82
C THR A 259 -19.67 10.27 -8.74
N ALA A 260 -20.20 9.06 -8.78
CA ALA A 260 -19.44 7.82 -8.72
C ALA A 260 -19.86 6.85 -9.82
N LEU A 261 -18.88 6.10 -10.34
CA LEU A 261 -19.15 4.83 -10.99
C LEU A 261 -19.57 3.84 -9.90
N ARG A 262 -20.73 3.22 -10.06
CA ARG A 262 -21.10 2.01 -9.36
C ARG A 262 -20.96 0.83 -10.31
N LEU A 263 -20.13 -0.14 -9.93
CA LEU A 263 -19.99 -1.42 -10.62
C LEU A 263 -20.40 -2.54 -9.66
N ASP A 264 -21.52 -3.20 -9.98
CA ASP A 264 -21.98 -4.39 -9.27
C ASP A 264 -21.46 -5.64 -9.97
N VAL A 265 -20.77 -6.48 -9.22
CA VAL A 265 -20.29 -7.80 -9.63
C VAL A 265 -21.10 -8.82 -8.84
N THR A 266 -22.05 -9.48 -9.49
CA THR A 266 -22.98 -10.41 -8.85
C THR A 266 -22.78 -11.82 -9.36
N ASP A 267 -22.65 -12.77 -8.44
CA ASP A 267 -22.52 -14.19 -8.74
C ASP A 267 -23.68 -15.01 -8.13
N ASP A 268 -23.92 -16.19 -8.73
CA ASP A 268 -24.93 -17.16 -8.29
C ASP A 268 -24.34 -18.29 -7.42
N GLY A 269 -23.16 -18.05 -6.80
CA GLY A 269 -22.49 -19.01 -5.95
C GLY A 269 -23.12 -19.20 -4.58
N ALA A 270 -22.51 -20.05 -3.76
CA ALA A 270 -23.00 -20.38 -2.41
C ALA A 270 -23.02 -19.20 -1.42
N GLY A 271 -22.41 -18.07 -1.81
CA GLY A 271 -22.33 -16.88 -0.96
C GLY A 271 -21.24 -16.97 0.11
N VAL A 272 -21.20 -15.93 0.95
CA VAL A 272 -20.23 -15.83 2.04
C VAL A 272 -20.86 -16.31 3.34
N PRO A 273 -20.23 -17.24 4.07
CA PRO A 273 -20.69 -17.70 5.39
C PRO A 273 -20.87 -16.52 6.35
N THR A 274 -21.95 -16.52 7.13
CA THR A 274 -22.29 -15.40 8.02
C THR A 274 -21.17 -15.06 9.00
N ALA A 275 -20.46 -16.07 9.51
CA ALA A 275 -19.34 -15.87 10.42
C ALA A 275 -18.14 -15.10 9.83
N LEU A 276 -18.01 -15.07 8.48
CA LEU A 276 -16.90 -14.42 7.81
C LEU A 276 -17.26 -13.04 7.24
N ARG A 277 -18.51 -12.61 7.31
CA ARG A 277 -18.97 -11.37 6.65
C ARG A 277 -18.33 -10.11 7.23
N GLU A 278 -18.10 -10.07 8.53
CA GLU A 278 -17.49 -8.91 9.20
C GLU A 278 -16.00 -8.80 8.90
N THR A 279 -15.32 -9.93 8.74
CA THR A 279 -13.86 -10.00 8.49
C THR A 279 -13.52 -10.33 7.04
N LEU A 280 -14.50 -10.32 6.15
CA LEU A 280 -14.39 -10.75 4.75
C LEU A 280 -13.23 -10.12 3.98
N PHE A 281 -12.93 -8.87 4.28
CA PHE A 281 -11.87 -8.10 3.65
C PHE A 281 -10.57 -8.06 4.45
N GLU A 282 -10.51 -8.78 5.58
CA GLU A 282 -9.26 -8.89 6.33
C GLU A 282 -8.30 -9.87 5.64
N PRO A 283 -7.00 -9.57 5.65
CA PRO A 283 -6.00 -10.48 5.08
C PRO A 283 -6.04 -11.84 5.77
N LEU A 284 -5.82 -12.91 5.00
CA LEU A 284 -5.75 -14.31 5.47
C LEU A 284 -7.08 -14.89 5.96
N VAL A 285 -8.16 -14.16 5.88
CA VAL A 285 -9.49 -14.69 6.17
C VAL A 285 -9.97 -15.51 4.96
N SER A 286 -10.16 -16.80 5.16
CA SER A 286 -10.65 -17.75 4.16
C SER A 286 -11.63 -18.73 4.78
N GLY A 287 -12.73 -18.97 4.09
CA GLY A 287 -13.67 -20.05 4.44
C GLY A 287 -13.26 -21.43 3.89
N ARG A 288 -12.06 -21.56 3.29
CA ARG A 288 -11.56 -22.77 2.62
C ARG A 288 -10.14 -23.10 3.03
N ALA A 289 -9.84 -24.40 3.10
CA ALA A 289 -8.52 -24.89 3.47
C ALA A 289 -7.41 -24.44 2.48
N ASP A 290 -7.72 -24.38 1.19
CA ASP A 290 -6.77 -24.02 0.13
C ASP A 290 -6.82 -22.52 -0.25
N GLY A 291 -7.68 -21.74 0.38
CA GLY A 291 -7.82 -20.32 0.10
C GLY A 291 -6.74 -19.49 0.79
N THR A 292 -6.07 -18.62 0.04
CA THR A 292 -5.04 -17.72 0.60
C THR A 292 -5.62 -16.61 1.49
N GLY A 293 -6.94 -16.32 1.40
CA GLY A 293 -7.60 -15.22 2.11
C GLY A 293 -7.10 -13.82 1.72
N LEU A 294 -6.36 -13.68 0.61
CA LEU A 294 -5.75 -12.41 0.20
C LEU A 294 -6.49 -11.71 -0.95
N GLY A 295 -7.30 -12.44 -1.71
CA GLY A 295 -7.93 -11.92 -2.92
C GLY A 295 -8.88 -10.75 -2.66
N LEU A 296 -9.75 -10.85 -1.65
CA LEU A 296 -10.71 -9.79 -1.30
C LEU A 296 -10.04 -8.62 -0.57
N ALA A 297 -9.06 -8.90 0.28
CA ALA A 297 -8.26 -7.86 0.91
C ALA A 297 -7.55 -6.99 -0.14
N LEU A 298 -6.93 -7.62 -1.14
CA LEU A 298 -6.29 -6.92 -2.26
C LEU A 298 -7.31 -6.18 -3.14
N ALA A 299 -8.47 -6.76 -3.39
CA ALA A 299 -9.53 -6.10 -4.15
C ALA A 299 -10.02 -4.83 -3.43
N ARG A 300 -10.21 -4.87 -2.12
CA ARG A 300 -10.57 -3.70 -1.30
C ARG A 300 -9.47 -2.65 -1.33
N GLU A 301 -8.22 -3.06 -1.24
CA GLU A 301 -7.06 -2.17 -1.31
C GLU A 301 -7.02 -1.40 -2.64
N ILE A 302 -7.18 -2.11 -3.76
CA ILE A 302 -7.22 -1.50 -5.09
C ILE A 302 -8.36 -0.48 -5.19
N ALA A 303 -9.54 -0.78 -4.62
CA ALA A 303 -10.64 0.18 -4.58
C ALA A 303 -10.25 1.46 -3.81
N HIS A 304 -9.60 1.32 -2.64
CA HIS A 304 -9.10 2.45 -1.85
C HIS A 304 -8.00 3.23 -2.56
N GLU A 305 -7.06 2.56 -3.23
CA GLU A 305 -6.04 3.22 -4.06
C GLU A 305 -6.67 4.14 -5.12
N HIS A 306 -7.85 3.82 -5.62
CA HIS A 306 -8.60 4.63 -6.58
C HIS A 306 -9.53 5.66 -5.93
N GLY A 307 -9.43 5.86 -4.62
CA GLY A 307 -10.29 6.79 -3.86
C GLY A 307 -11.74 6.33 -3.73
N GLY A 308 -11.98 5.05 -3.95
CA GLY A 308 -13.28 4.41 -3.91
C GLY A 308 -13.48 3.46 -2.74
N GLU A 309 -14.51 2.62 -2.84
CA GLU A 309 -14.86 1.63 -1.82
C GLU A 309 -15.37 0.35 -2.47
N LEU A 310 -15.00 -0.80 -1.91
CA LEU A 310 -15.56 -2.11 -2.25
C LEU A 310 -16.46 -2.59 -1.11
N ARG A 311 -17.72 -2.86 -1.42
CA ARG A 311 -18.74 -3.33 -0.48
C ARG A 311 -19.18 -4.74 -0.81
N TYR A 312 -19.56 -5.46 0.22
CA TYR A 312 -20.23 -6.75 0.11
C TYR A 312 -21.72 -6.61 0.38
N GLY A 313 -22.52 -7.25 -0.43
CA GLY A 313 -23.96 -7.34 -0.26
C GLY A 313 -24.50 -8.67 -0.77
N GLY A 314 -25.77 -8.95 -0.49
CA GLY A 314 -26.42 -10.17 -0.94
C GLY A 314 -26.45 -11.30 0.08
N GLY A 315 -26.87 -12.49 -0.39
CA GLY A 315 -27.09 -13.69 0.41
C GLY A 315 -26.81 -14.95 -0.40
N PRO A 316 -27.24 -16.12 0.09
CA PRO A 316 -27.11 -17.38 -0.63
C PRO A 316 -27.77 -17.30 -2.02
N GLY A 317 -27.03 -17.64 -3.07
CA GLY A 317 -27.51 -17.64 -4.45
C GLY A 317 -27.48 -16.30 -5.18
N ALA A 318 -27.09 -15.20 -4.51
CA ALA A 318 -26.92 -13.88 -5.14
C ALA A 318 -25.91 -13.05 -4.34
N THR A 319 -24.62 -13.37 -4.46
CA THR A 319 -23.54 -12.59 -3.86
C THR A 319 -23.25 -11.38 -4.73
N THR A 320 -23.22 -10.20 -4.15
CA THR A 320 -22.90 -8.96 -4.88
C THR A 320 -21.73 -8.23 -4.22
N PHE A 321 -20.71 -7.93 -4.99
CA PHE A 321 -19.68 -6.97 -4.63
C PHE A 321 -19.92 -5.68 -5.40
N THR A 322 -20.09 -4.58 -4.69
CA THR A 322 -20.29 -3.24 -5.26
C THR A 322 -19.00 -2.44 -5.15
N LEU A 323 -18.43 -2.08 -6.27
CA LEU A 323 -17.29 -1.16 -6.37
C LEU A 323 -17.82 0.24 -6.67
N LEU A 324 -17.44 1.20 -5.84
CA LEU A 324 -17.71 2.63 -6.01
C LEU A 324 -16.41 3.34 -6.33
N LEU A 325 -16.32 4.03 -7.45
CA LEU A 325 -15.14 4.82 -7.84
C LEU A 325 -15.56 6.26 -8.17
N PRO A 326 -14.76 7.28 -7.78
CA PRO A 326 -15.05 8.65 -8.13
C PRO A 326 -14.99 8.87 -9.65
N LEU A 327 -15.97 9.59 -10.20
CA LEU A 327 -16.03 10.08 -11.58
C LEU A 327 -15.64 11.57 -11.67
N GLU A 328 -15.12 12.13 -10.58
CA GLU A 328 -14.69 13.53 -10.53
C GLU A 328 -13.29 13.69 -11.15
N HIS A 329 -13.17 14.72 -11.97
CA HIS A 329 -11.91 15.15 -12.59
C HIS A 329 -11.14 16.10 -11.69
#